data_7f8d2d48f9c651e679837621effb41ad
#
_entry.id   7f8d2d48f9c651e679837621effb41ad
#
_cell.length_a   1.000
_cell.length_b   1.000
_cell.length_c   1.000
_cell.angle_alpha   90.00
_cell.angle_beta   90.00
_cell.angle_gamma   90.00
#
_symmetry.space_group_name_H-M   'P 1'
#
loop_
_entity.id
_entity.type
_entity.pdbx_description
1 polymer ?
#
loop_
_entity_poly.entity_id
_entity_poly.type
_entity_poly.pdbx_seq_one_letter_code
_entity_poly.pdbx_strand_id
1 'polypeptide(L)'
;MEFNTYIGRAGTGKSTAMLTQIKNKMKQDPLGDPIVLIAPTQSTFQLEQAFVNDSELHGSLRTEVLHFERLSHRVFQEVGGLTEQRLSKAALEMMIFHIVQQNESDLKLYASQAQYYGLSKKLAEQIQDFKKYNVTPEHLDQLIDNHSMQTRTKHKLEDISLIYKQLESRLNGEFITTEDSLQQFIEILSQSQWIKKAEVFIDGFHNFSTLEYRIIEALVQHAKQVTVLLTTDGSHHPFSLFRKSSEVLSVSYTHLR
;
A
#
# COMPACT_ATOMS: atom_id res chain seq x y z
N MET A 1 -23.60 -1.07 -2.91
CA MET A 1 -22.17 -1.18 -3.15
C MET A 1 -21.94 -0.99 -4.65
N GLU A 2 -21.18 0.02 -5.06
CA GLU A 2 -20.99 0.37 -6.45
C GLU A 2 -19.50 0.46 -6.75
N PHE A 3 -19.04 -0.28 -7.76
CA PHE A 3 -17.65 -0.27 -8.22
C PHE A 3 -17.59 0.23 -9.66
N ASN A 4 -16.81 1.28 -9.87
CA ASN A 4 -16.66 1.94 -11.17
C ASN A 4 -15.18 1.96 -11.59
N THR A 5 -14.93 1.89 -12.89
CA THR A 5 -13.59 2.04 -13.45
C THR A 5 -13.57 3.05 -14.58
N TYR A 6 -12.62 3.99 -14.54
CA TYR A 6 -12.31 4.89 -15.65
C TYR A 6 -11.05 4.39 -16.34
N ILE A 7 -11.19 3.97 -17.58
CA ILE A 7 -10.13 3.38 -18.38
C ILE A 7 -9.77 4.31 -19.54
N GLY A 8 -8.49 4.48 -19.80
CA GLY A 8 -8.02 5.24 -20.95
C GLY A 8 -6.51 5.48 -20.90
N ARG A 9 -5.94 5.91 -22.03
CA ARG A 9 -4.51 6.26 -22.11
C ARG A 9 -4.18 7.50 -21.28
N ALA A 10 -2.89 7.75 -21.03
CA ALA A 10 -2.44 9.00 -20.43
C ALA A 10 -2.90 10.18 -21.28
N GLY A 11 -3.31 11.29 -20.64
CA GLY A 11 -3.77 12.49 -21.34
C GLY A 11 -5.21 12.47 -21.85
N THR A 12 -6.00 11.39 -21.63
CA THR A 12 -7.40 11.32 -22.09
C THR A 12 -8.40 12.08 -21.18
N GLY A 13 -7.91 12.82 -20.16
CA GLY A 13 -8.76 13.64 -19.30
C GLY A 13 -9.45 12.89 -18.16
N LYS A 14 -9.10 11.64 -17.86
CA LYS A 14 -9.72 10.85 -16.78
C LYS A 14 -9.67 11.56 -15.42
N SER A 15 -8.48 11.98 -14.99
CA SER A 15 -8.29 12.68 -13.71
C SER A 15 -9.01 14.01 -13.68
N THR A 16 -9.05 14.73 -14.81
CA THR A 16 -9.81 15.99 -14.94
C THR A 16 -11.31 15.74 -14.80
N ALA A 17 -11.83 14.70 -15.45
CA ALA A 17 -13.24 14.33 -15.35
C ALA A 17 -13.62 13.95 -13.91
N MET A 18 -12.77 13.14 -13.24
CA MET A 18 -12.93 12.77 -11.83
C MET A 18 -12.95 14.01 -10.93
N LEU A 19 -11.95 14.90 -11.06
CA LEU A 19 -11.88 16.13 -10.27
C LEU A 19 -13.09 17.02 -10.49
N THR A 20 -13.56 17.16 -11.73
CA THR A 20 -14.79 17.91 -12.05
C THR A 20 -16.00 17.28 -11.39
N GLN A 21 -16.13 15.95 -11.42
CA GLN A 21 -17.22 15.25 -10.74
C GLN A 21 -17.19 15.49 -9.23
N ILE A 22 -16.01 15.38 -8.58
CA ILE A 22 -15.85 15.63 -7.15
C ILE A 22 -16.23 17.07 -6.82
N LYS A 23 -15.72 18.06 -7.57
CA LYS A 23 -16.04 19.49 -7.38
C LYS A 23 -17.53 19.77 -7.52
N ASN A 24 -18.18 19.18 -8.49
CA ASN A 24 -19.64 19.35 -8.67
C ASN A 24 -20.43 18.78 -7.49
N LYS A 25 -20.03 17.60 -6.97
CA LYS A 25 -20.64 17.04 -5.77
C LYS A 25 -20.45 17.92 -4.54
N MET A 26 -19.25 18.52 -4.38
CA MET A 26 -18.96 19.43 -3.28
C MET A 26 -19.80 20.72 -3.36
N LYS A 27 -20.00 21.27 -4.58
CA LYS A 27 -20.82 22.45 -4.81
C LYS A 27 -22.30 22.19 -4.55
N GLN A 28 -22.80 21.02 -4.94
CA GLN A 28 -24.21 20.64 -4.75
C GLN A 28 -24.54 20.38 -3.29
N ASP A 29 -23.64 19.74 -2.56
CA ASP A 29 -23.81 19.42 -1.14
C ASP A 29 -22.47 19.50 -0.40
N PRO A 30 -22.12 20.66 0.16
CA PRO A 30 -20.83 20.87 0.86
C PRO A 30 -20.67 20.04 2.14
N LEU A 31 -21.76 19.61 2.77
CA LEU A 31 -21.78 18.84 4.03
C LEU A 31 -22.23 17.38 3.84
N GLY A 32 -22.29 16.91 2.62
CA GLY A 32 -22.70 15.55 2.29
C GLY A 32 -21.72 14.47 2.73
N ASP A 33 -21.98 13.24 2.29
CA ASP A 33 -21.14 12.08 2.60
C ASP A 33 -19.66 12.31 2.24
N PRO A 34 -18.71 11.72 2.99
CA PRO A 34 -17.28 11.90 2.75
C PRO A 34 -16.86 11.50 1.33
N ILE A 35 -15.94 12.24 0.75
CA ILE A 35 -15.26 11.90 -0.49
C ILE A 35 -13.78 11.67 -0.18
N VAL A 36 -13.25 10.50 -0.52
CA VAL A 36 -11.87 10.13 -0.29
C VAL A 36 -11.17 9.96 -1.62
N LEU A 37 -10.15 10.76 -1.87
CA LEU A 37 -9.29 10.62 -3.05
C LEU A 37 -7.96 10.00 -2.64
N ILE A 38 -7.75 8.74 -3.04
CA ILE A 38 -6.52 8.01 -2.78
C ILE A 38 -5.56 8.21 -3.94
N ALA A 39 -4.36 8.70 -3.65
CA ALA A 39 -3.33 8.97 -4.64
C ALA A 39 -1.93 8.65 -4.07
N PRO A 40 -0.92 8.42 -4.94
CA PRO A 40 0.47 8.32 -4.51
C PRO A 40 0.90 9.57 -3.76
N THR A 41 1.74 9.40 -2.74
CA THR A 41 2.22 10.51 -1.86
C THR A 41 2.73 11.73 -2.65
N GLN A 42 3.36 11.50 -3.80
CA GLN A 42 3.91 12.57 -4.65
C GLN A 42 2.82 13.45 -5.29
N SER A 43 1.62 12.92 -5.48
CA SER A 43 0.52 13.59 -6.18
C SER A 43 -0.47 14.26 -5.23
N THR A 44 -0.47 13.92 -3.93
CA THR A 44 -1.47 14.40 -2.97
C THR A 44 -1.52 15.92 -2.89
N PHE A 45 -0.36 16.57 -2.82
CA PHE A 45 -0.28 18.03 -2.74
C PHE A 45 -0.89 18.75 -3.95
N GLN A 46 -0.63 18.24 -5.17
CA GLN A 46 -1.17 18.84 -6.40
C GLN A 46 -2.70 18.66 -6.45
N LEU A 47 -3.20 17.52 -5.99
CA LEU A 47 -4.64 17.25 -5.94
C LEU A 47 -5.34 18.11 -4.88
N GLU A 48 -4.74 18.29 -3.71
CA GLU A 48 -5.24 19.21 -2.68
C GLU A 48 -5.31 20.66 -3.21
N GLN A 49 -4.26 21.14 -3.89
CA GLN A 49 -4.24 22.44 -4.53
C GLN A 49 -5.35 22.62 -5.56
N ALA A 50 -5.70 21.58 -6.31
CA ALA A 50 -6.77 21.64 -7.30
C ALA A 50 -8.14 21.96 -6.68
N PHE A 51 -8.37 21.60 -5.41
CA PHE A 51 -9.58 21.96 -4.67
C PHE A 51 -9.48 23.36 -4.03
N VAL A 52 -8.33 23.69 -3.46
CA VAL A 52 -8.12 25.01 -2.81
C VAL A 52 -8.13 26.15 -3.81
N ASN A 53 -7.56 25.95 -4.99
CA ASN A 53 -7.48 26.97 -6.04
C ASN A 53 -8.79 27.11 -6.87
N ASP A 54 -9.80 26.31 -6.57
CA ASP A 54 -11.11 26.46 -7.23
C ASP A 54 -11.80 27.73 -6.71
N SER A 55 -12.17 28.61 -7.63
CA SER A 55 -12.73 29.95 -7.31
C SER A 55 -14.07 29.91 -6.58
N GLU A 56 -14.77 28.79 -6.61
CA GLU A 56 -16.08 28.64 -5.99
C GLU A 56 -16.06 27.81 -4.71
N LEU A 57 -15.06 26.92 -4.56
CA LEU A 57 -14.98 26.00 -3.41
C LEU A 57 -14.14 26.55 -2.26
N HIS A 58 -13.03 27.24 -2.55
CA HIS A 58 -12.07 27.80 -1.56
C HIS A 58 -11.60 26.79 -0.50
N GLY A 59 -11.70 25.51 -0.78
CA GLY A 59 -11.38 24.41 0.11
C GLY A 59 -12.47 23.33 0.19
N SER A 60 -12.28 22.34 1.04
CA SER A 60 -13.23 21.25 1.20
C SER A 60 -13.34 20.79 2.65
N LEU A 61 -14.57 20.67 3.14
CA LEU A 61 -14.85 20.05 4.44
C LEU A 61 -15.13 18.53 4.33
N ARG A 62 -15.53 18.05 3.14
CA ARG A 62 -15.95 16.66 2.96
C ARG A 62 -15.00 15.83 2.10
N THR A 63 -14.00 16.45 1.43
CA THR A 63 -13.06 15.74 0.57
C THR A 63 -11.69 15.69 1.23
N GLU A 64 -11.16 14.49 1.39
CA GLU A 64 -9.81 14.23 1.90
C GLU A 64 -8.96 13.58 0.81
N VAL A 65 -7.75 14.13 0.56
CA VAL A 65 -6.77 13.54 -0.35
C VAL A 65 -5.73 12.80 0.48
N LEU A 66 -5.69 11.50 0.32
CA LEU A 66 -4.92 10.62 1.20
C LEU A 66 -4.07 9.65 0.37
N HIS A 67 -2.99 9.15 0.92
CA HIS A 67 -2.37 7.89 0.49
C HIS A 67 -2.80 6.78 1.45
N PHE A 68 -2.57 5.51 1.11
CA PHE A 68 -3.08 4.37 1.88
C PHE A 68 -2.71 4.42 3.37
N GLU A 69 -1.50 4.87 3.70
CA GLU A 69 -1.05 4.98 5.09
C GLU A 69 -1.82 6.08 5.85
N ARG A 70 -2.08 7.25 5.24
CA ARG A 70 -2.91 8.30 5.87
C ARG A 70 -4.36 7.85 6.01
N LEU A 71 -4.89 7.11 5.03
CA LEU A 71 -6.22 6.50 5.12
C LEU A 71 -6.31 5.56 6.33
N SER A 72 -5.32 4.67 6.51
CA SER A 72 -5.31 3.78 7.67
C SER A 72 -5.29 4.54 8.99
N HIS A 73 -4.48 5.59 9.09
CA HIS A 73 -4.47 6.47 10.26
C HIS A 73 -5.84 7.09 10.56
N ARG A 74 -6.51 7.58 9.52
CA ARG A 74 -7.83 8.19 9.66
C ARG A 74 -8.87 7.22 10.21
N VAL A 75 -8.82 5.95 9.77
CA VAL A 75 -9.71 4.91 10.27
C VAL A 75 -9.32 4.46 11.68
N PHE A 76 -8.04 4.30 11.99
CA PHE A 76 -7.59 4.01 13.36
C PHE A 76 -7.98 5.10 14.36
N GLN A 77 -8.00 6.38 13.96
CA GLN A 77 -8.48 7.47 14.80
C GLN A 77 -9.99 7.37 15.12
N GLU A 78 -10.78 6.83 14.19
CA GLU A 78 -12.21 6.63 14.39
C GLU A 78 -12.51 5.37 15.20
N VAL A 79 -11.91 4.25 14.81
CA VAL A 79 -12.28 2.91 15.30
C VAL A 79 -11.41 2.49 16.51
N GLY A 80 -10.19 3.00 16.58
CA GLY A 80 -9.17 2.49 17.50
C GLY A 80 -8.48 1.24 16.95
N GLY A 81 -7.84 0.47 17.82
CA GLY A 81 -7.29 -0.84 17.49
C GLY A 81 -5.80 -0.89 17.19
N LEU A 82 -5.12 0.25 17.03
CA LEU A 82 -3.67 0.29 16.92
C LEU A 82 -3.09 0.57 18.33
N THR A 83 -2.54 -0.47 18.95
CA THR A 83 -1.94 -0.39 20.30
C THR A 83 -0.42 -0.31 20.24
N GLU A 84 0.17 -0.81 19.16
CA GLU A 84 1.61 -0.89 18.95
C GLU A 84 2.19 0.44 18.48
N GLN A 85 3.45 0.67 18.88
CA GLN A 85 4.18 1.85 18.46
C GLN A 85 4.71 1.67 17.04
N ARG A 86 4.35 2.58 16.14
CA ARG A 86 4.86 2.55 14.76
C ARG A 86 6.36 2.81 14.70
N LEU A 87 7.08 1.94 14.02
CA LEU A 87 8.49 2.14 13.73
C LEU A 87 8.67 3.14 12.58
N SER A 88 9.53 4.13 12.82
CA SER A 88 10.05 4.94 11.73
C SER A 88 10.99 4.10 10.83
N LYS A 89 11.19 4.54 9.59
CA LYS A 89 12.14 3.89 8.67
C LYS A 89 13.53 3.75 9.31
N ALA A 90 14.01 4.81 9.96
CA ALA A 90 15.32 4.80 10.62
C ALA A 90 15.36 3.81 11.79
N ALA A 91 14.30 3.72 12.60
CA ALA A 91 14.24 2.77 13.71
C ALA A 91 14.24 1.32 13.21
N LEU A 92 13.51 1.01 12.12
CA LEU A 92 13.54 -0.29 11.46
C LEU A 92 14.94 -0.64 10.95
N GLU A 93 15.60 0.29 10.25
CA GLU A 93 16.96 0.11 9.74
C GLU A 93 17.96 -0.15 10.87
N MET A 94 17.86 0.57 12.00
CA MET A 94 18.71 0.38 13.19
C MET A 94 18.42 -0.96 13.88
N MET A 95 17.18 -1.37 13.99
CA MET A 95 16.79 -2.66 14.56
C MET A 95 17.39 -3.81 13.73
N ILE A 96 17.29 -3.73 12.42
CA ILE A 96 17.89 -4.72 11.50
C ILE A 96 19.41 -4.70 11.61
N PHE A 97 20.05 -3.53 11.70
CA PHE A 97 21.49 -3.43 11.92
C PHE A 97 21.93 -4.17 13.17
N HIS A 98 21.22 -4.01 14.27
CA HIS A 98 21.52 -4.70 15.51
C HIS A 98 21.28 -6.22 15.40
N ILE A 99 20.23 -6.65 14.70
CA ILE A 99 19.96 -8.07 14.43
C ILE A 99 21.10 -8.68 13.61
N VAL A 100 21.54 -8.01 12.55
CA VAL A 100 22.64 -8.47 11.69
C VAL A 100 23.93 -8.64 12.47
N GLN A 101 24.29 -7.67 13.33
CA GLN A 101 25.48 -7.75 14.17
C GLN A 101 25.40 -8.89 15.18
N GLN A 102 24.26 -9.11 15.81
CA GLN A 102 24.11 -10.18 16.81
C GLN A 102 24.16 -11.58 16.20
N ASN A 103 23.80 -11.73 14.93
CA ASN A 103 23.77 -13.01 14.24
C ASN A 103 24.89 -13.14 13.20
N GLU A 104 25.96 -12.33 13.29
CA GLU A 104 27.08 -12.33 12.33
C GLU A 104 27.65 -13.72 12.08
N SER A 105 27.85 -14.52 13.14
CA SER A 105 28.39 -15.88 13.07
C SER A 105 27.51 -16.89 12.32
N ASP A 106 26.20 -16.63 12.27
CA ASP A 106 25.21 -17.52 11.66
C ASP A 106 24.91 -17.14 10.20
N LEU A 107 25.37 -15.97 9.77
CA LEU A 107 25.20 -15.50 8.40
C LEU A 107 26.22 -16.20 7.47
N LYS A 108 25.72 -16.69 6.33
CA LYS A 108 26.51 -17.42 5.34
C LYS A 108 27.10 -16.52 4.26
N LEU A 109 26.32 -15.55 3.79
CA LEU A 109 26.71 -14.62 2.72
C LEU A 109 27.06 -13.24 3.24
N TYR A 110 26.32 -12.75 4.22
CA TYR A 110 26.40 -11.36 4.68
C TYR A 110 27.30 -11.15 5.91
N ALA A 111 27.89 -12.19 6.49
CA ALA A 111 28.77 -12.09 7.66
C ALA A 111 29.84 -11.00 7.51
N SER A 112 30.60 -10.99 6.43
CA SER A 112 31.67 -10.01 6.18
C SER A 112 31.17 -8.57 5.99
N GLN A 113 29.87 -8.39 5.83
CA GLN A 113 29.24 -7.10 5.62
C GLN A 113 28.41 -6.63 6.83
N ALA A 114 28.34 -7.41 7.89
CA ALA A 114 27.52 -7.16 9.08
C ALA A 114 27.79 -5.81 9.75
N GLN A 115 29.03 -5.33 9.68
CA GLN A 115 29.43 -4.03 10.22
C GLN A 115 28.97 -2.80 9.40
N TYR A 116 28.48 -3.00 8.18
CA TYR A 116 28.10 -1.87 7.30
C TYR A 116 26.61 -1.58 7.38
N TYR A 117 26.27 -0.40 7.83
CA TYR A 117 24.88 0.08 7.90
C TYR A 117 24.13 0.04 6.57
N GLY A 118 24.86 0.20 5.44
CA GLY A 118 24.27 0.08 4.11
C GLY A 118 23.65 -1.26 3.77
N LEU A 119 24.14 -2.35 4.37
CA LEU A 119 23.52 -3.67 4.27
C LEU A 119 22.14 -3.67 4.95
N SER A 120 22.07 -3.17 6.18
CA SER A 120 20.84 -3.16 6.97
C SER A 120 19.75 -2.32 6.33
N LYS A 121 20.11 -1.21 5.71
CA LYS A 121 19.18 -0.40 4.91
C LYS A 121 18.57 -1.20 3.76
N LYS A 122 19.40 -1.93 3.00
CA LYS A 122 18.93 -2.77 1.89
C LYS A 122 18.07 -3.94 2.35
N LEU A 123 18.43 -4.53 3.49
CA LEU A 123 17.63 -5.62 4.10
C LEU A 123 16.29 -5.10 4.59
N ALA A 124 16.24 -3.89 5.18
CA ALA A 124 14.99 -3.25 5.58
C ALA A 124 14.07 -3.03 4.37
N GLU A 125 14.60 -2.46 3.29
CA GLU A 125 13.85 -2.27 2.04
C GLU A 125 13.34 -3.61 1.47
N GLN A 126 14.18 -4.65 1.48
CA GLN A 126 13.81 -5.98 0.99
C GLN A 126 12.70 -6.64 1.84
N ILE A 127 12.80 -6.54 3.17
CA ILE A 127 11.77 -7.09 4.08
C ILE A 127 10.46 -6.32 3.96
N GLN A 128 10.50 -5.00 3.83
CA GLN A 128 9.30 -4.20 3.56
C GLN A 128 8.64 -4.62 2.23
N ASP A 129 9.42 -4.88 1.18
CA ASP A 129 8.88 -5.37 -0.08
C ASP A 129 8.27 -6.78 0.09
N PHE A 130 8.88 -7.66 0.85
CA PHE A 130 8.28 -8.96 1.16
C PHE A 130 6.93 -8.80 1.87
N LYS A 131 6.82 -7.92 2.86
CA LYS A 131 5.55 -7.63 3.54
C LYS A 131 4.49 -7.06 2.59
N LYS A 132 4.85 -6.15 1.69
CA LYS A 132 3.94 -5.60 0.67
C LYS A 132 3.37 -6.68 -0.25
N TYR A 133 4.15 -7.71 -0.55
CA TYR A 133 3.74 -8.83 -1.40
C TYR A 133 3.29 -10.07 -0.62
N ASN A 134 3.08 -9.93 0.69
CA ASN A 134 2.65 -11.01 1.60
C ASN A 134 3.59 -12.24 1.58
N VAL A 135 4.89 -11.99 1.44
CA VAL A 135 5.93 -13.03 1.55
C VAL A 135 6.40 -13.08 3.00
N THR A 136 6.12 -14.19 3.69
CA THR A 136 6.54 -14.42 5.08
C THR A 136 7.89 -15.14 5.15
N PRO A 137 8.54 -15.18 6.32
CA PRO A 137 9.75 -15.99 6.51
C PRO A 137 9.56 -17.48 6.15
N GLU A 138 8.38 -18.04 6.45
CA GLU A 138 8.03 -19.43 6.14
C GLU A 138 7.94 -19.67 4.63
N HIS A 139 7.44 -18.69 3.86
CA HIS A 139 7.46 -18.79 2.40
C HIS A 139 8.89 -18.80 1.85
N LEU A 140 9.83 -18.06 2.47
CA LEU A 140 11.24 -18.10 2.08
C LEU A 140 11.87 -19.46 2.39
N ASP A 141 11.57 -20.05 3.56
CA ASP A 141 12.06 -21.38 3.93
C ASP A 141 11.53 -22.45 2.95
N GLN A 142 10.24 -22.42 2.65
CA GLN A 142 9.64 -23.34 1.66
C GLN A 142 10.29 -23.19 0.27
N LEU A 143 10.61 -21.97 -0.14
CA LEU A 143 11.31 -21.73 -1.40
C LEU A 143 12.72 -22.32 -1.39
N ILE A 144 13.44 -22.19 -0.28
CA ILE A 144 14.79 -22.72 -0.08
C ILE A 144 14.80 -24.26 -0.14
N ASP A 145 13.80 -24.90 0.46
CA ASP A 145 13.71 -26.36 0.57
C ASP A 145 13.23 -27.00 -0.73
N ASN A 146 12.31 -26.38 -1.44
CA ASN A 146 11.62 -26.97 -2.60
C ASN A 146 12.29 -26.70 -3.95
N HIS A 147 13.27 -25.81 -4.02
CA HIS A 147 13.87 -25.41 -5.30
C HIS A 147 15.38 -25.67 -5.34
N SER A 148 15.84 -26.32 -6.41
CA SER A 148 17.26 -26.37 -6.74
C SER A 148 17.73 -25.01 -7.20
N MET A 149 18.58 -24.36 -6.43
CA MET A 149 19.12 -23.04 -6.73
C MET A 149 20.63 -22.97 -6.53
N GLN A 150 21.26 -21.98 -7.13
CA GLN A 150 22.69 -21.74 -6.93
C GLN A 150 23.00 -21.50 -5.44
N THR A 151 24.09 -22.05 -4.94
CA THR A 151 24.52 -21.96 -3.54
C THR A 151 24.51 -20.53 -3.00
N ARG A 152 24.98 -19.57 -3.79
CA ARG A 152 24.98 -18.14 -3.40
C ARG A 152 23.58 -17.59 -3.19
N THR A 153 22.63 -17.93 -4.06
CA THR A 153 21.22 -17.52 -3.93
C THR A 153 20.60 -18.15 -2.70
N LYS A 154 20.87 -19.44 -2.47
CA LYS A 154 20.43 -20.16 -1.29
C LYS A 154 20.92 -19.50 0.00
N HIS A 155 22.22 -19.26 0.14
CA HIS A 155 22.81 -18.58 1.31
C HIS A 155 22.22 -17.19 1.51
N LYS A 156 21.97 -16.44 0.42
CA LYS A 156 21.33 -15.13 0.50
C LYS A 156 19.93 -15.22 1.12
N LEU A 157 19.11 -16.17 0.67
CA LEU A 157 17.73 -16.33 1.17
C LEU A 157 17.71 -16.85 2.60
N GLU A 158 18.63 -17.74 2.97
CA GLU A 158 18.79 -18.24 4.33
C GLU A 158 19.12 -17.09 5.30
N ASP A 159 20.07 -16.23 4.95
CA ASP A 159 20.45 -15.07 5.75
C ASP A 159 19.26 -14.08 5.89
N ILE A 160 18.55 -13.81 4.80
CA ILE A 160 17.37 -12.93 4.84
C ILE A 160 16.26 -13.54 5.69
N SER A 161 15.97 -14.84 5.55
CA SER A 161 14.96 -15.53 6.34
C SER A 161 15.29 -15.47 7.83
N LEU A 162 16.55 -15.70 8.21
CA LEU A 162 17.02 -15.59 9.59
C LEU A 162 16.77 -14.19 10.16
N ILE A 163 17.21 -13.15 9.43
CA ILE A 163 17.08 -11.76 9.86
C ILE A 163 15.59 -11.36 9.96
N TYR A 164 14.77 -11.80 9.02
CA TYR A 164 13.34 -11.51 9.01
C TYR A 164 12.62 -12.15 10.19
N LYS A 165 12.91 -13.44 10.51
CA LYS A 165 12.38 -14.12 11.72
C LYS A 165 12.76 -13.40 13.01
N GLN A 166 14.03 -12.99 13.11
CA GLN A 166 14.52 -12.23 14.27
C GLN A 166 13.83 -10.88 14.39
N LEU A 167 13.54 -10.21 13.27
CA LEU A 167 12.78 -8.96 13.26
C LEU A 167 11.35 -9.19 13.77
N GLU A 168 10.63 -10.17 13.22
CA GLU A 168 9.26 -10.49 13.65
C GLU A 168 9.20 -10.80 15.16
N SER A 169 10.17 -11.58 15.65
CA SER A 169 10.27 -11.87 17.09
C SER A 169 10.47 -10.64 17.95
N ARG A 170 11.18 -9.61 17.46
CA ARG A 170 11.44 -8.37 18.21
C ARG A 170 10.29 -7.38 18.14
N LEU A 171 9.51 -7.41 17.07
CA LEU A 171 8.33 -6.56 16.94
C LEU A 171 7.25 -6.96 17.97
N ASN A 172 7.00 -8.23 18.13
CA ASN A 172 6.17 -8.98 19.09
C ASN A 172 5.21 -8.15 19.97
N GLY A 173 4.30 -7.40 19.34
CA GLY A 173 3.23 -6.67 20.04
C GLY A 173 3.60 -5.33 20.67
N GLU A 174 4.88 -4.94 20.66
CA GLU A 174 5.31 -3.60 21.10
C GLU A 174 5.42 -2.62 19.94
N PHE A 175 5.94 -3.10 18.82
CA PHE A 175 6.18 -2.28 17.64
C PHE A 175 5.49 -2.85 16.42
N ILE A 176 5.15 -1.97 15.48
CA ILE A 176 4.53 -2.34 14.22
C ILE A 176 5.18 -1.63 13.04
N THR A 177 5.38 -2.34 11.93
CA THR A 177 5.82 -1.71 10.68
C THR A 177 4.64 -1.04 9.96
N THR A 178 4.93 -0.20 8.97
CA THR A 178 3.89 0.42 8.14
C THR A 178 3.04 -0.64 7.43
N GLU A 179 3.66 -1.67 6.89
CA GLU A 179 3.02 -2.74 6.15
C GLU A 179 2.09 -3.57 7.06
N ASP A 180 2.54 -3.92 8.27
CA ASP A 180 1.72 -4.65 9.25
C ASP A 180 0.54 -3.80 9.74
N SER A 181 0.75 -2.50 9.94
CA SER A 181 -0.33 -1.57 10.26
C SER A 181 -1.39 -1.49 9.15
N LEU A 182 -0.98 -1.53 7.88
CA LEU A 182 -1.91 -1.60 6.75
C LEU A 182 -2.66 -2.94 6.69
N GLN A 183 -2.03 -4.01 7.14
CA GLN A 183 -2.69 -5.32 7.29
C GLN A 183 -3.78 -5.27 8.37
N GLN A 184 -3.47 -4.76 9.56
CA GLN A 184 -4.46 -4.56 10.64
C GLN A 184 -5.59 -3.61 10.20
N PHE A 185 -5.28 -2.57 9.42
CA PHE A 185 -6.27 -1.67 8.86
C PHE A 185 -7.34 -2.40 8.02
N ILE A 186 -6.94 -3.39 7.20
CA ILE A 186 -7.89 -4.20 6.42
C ILE A 186 -8.90 -4.89 7.35
N GLU A 187 -8.44 -5.43 8.47
CA GLU A 187 -9.27 -6.19 9.41
C GLU A 187 -10.32 -5.32 10.11
N ILE A 188 -9.98 -4.06 10.42
CA ILE A 188 -10.89 -3.15 11.12
C ILE A 188 -11.75 -2.29 10.21
N LEU A 189 -11.48 -2.28 8.89
CA LEU A 189 -12.16 -1.40 7.93
C LEU A 189 -13.68 -1.53 7.96
N SER A 190 -14.18 -2.75 8.19
CA SER A 190 -15.61 -3.05 8.31
C SER A 190 -16.32 -2.33 9.47
N GLN A 191 -15.56 -1.85 10.47
CA GLN A 191 -16.09 -1.15 11.64
C GLN A 191 -16.24 0.36 11.41
N SER A 192 -15.52 0.93 10.44
CA SER A 192 -15.55 2.38 10.16
C SER A 192 -16.90 2.82 9.58
N GLN A 193 -17.59 3.71 10.29
CA GLN A 193 -18.82 4.34 9.79
C GLN A 193 -18.53 5.41 8.76
N TRP A 194 -17.36 6.04 8.86
CA TRP A 194 -16.91 7.04 7.90
C TRP A 194 -16.68 6.41 6.53
N ILE A 195 -15.99 5.26 6.46
CA ILE A 195 -15.78 4.52 5.20
C ILE A 195 -17.09 4.01 4.61
N LYS A 196 -18.02 3.52 5.44
CA LYS A 196 -19.34 3.04 4.96
C LYS A 196 -20.15 4.11 4.20
N LYS A 197 -19.94 5.36 4.52
CA LYS A 197 -20.57 6.49 3.84
C LYS A 197 -19.71 7.08 2.72
N ALA A 198 -18.40 6.74 2.68
CA ALA A 198 -17.46 7.38 1.79
C ALA A 198 -17.64 6.98 0.33
N GLU A 199 -17.49 7.95 -0.56
CA GLU A 199 -17.22 7.75 -1.98
C GLU A 199 -15.72 7.82 -2.19
N VAL A 200 -15.11 6.69 -2.58
CA VAL A 200 -13.66 6.54 -2.71
C VAL A 200 -13.26 6.62 -4.18
N PHE A 201 -12.30 7.47 -4.48
CA PHE A 201 -11.66 7.57 -5.79
C PHE A 201 -10.19 7.21 -5.67
N ILE A 202 -9.66 6.42 -6.60
CA ILE A 202 -8.25 5.97 -6.62
C ILE A 202 -7.64 6.37 -7.95
N ASP A 203 -6.63 7.25 -7.93
CA ASP A 203 -5.99 7.76 -9.14
C ASP A 203 -4.47 7.86 -9.00
N GLY A 204 -3.77 7.84 -10.14
CA GLY A 204 -2.33 8.09 -10.23
C GLY A 204 -1.45 6.86 -9.99
N PHE A 205 -2.00 5.70 -9.78
CA PHE A 205 -1.24 4.46 -9.60
C PHE A 205 -0.98 3.76 -10.94
N HIS A 206 0.25 3.31 -11.13
CA HIS A 206 0.64 2.50 -12.30
C HIS A 206 0.53 0.99 -12.03
N ASN A 207 0.67 0.59 -10.79
CA ASN A 207 0.51 -0.77 -10.29
C ASN A 207 0.19 -0.71 -8.80
N PHE A 208 -0.32 -1.82 -8.29
CA PHE A 208 -0.56 -2.00 -6.86
C PHE A 208 0.25 -3.20 -6.35
N SER A 209 0.72 -3.14 -5.11
CA SER A 209 1.24 -4.29 -4.39
C SER A 209 0.09 -5.22 -3.98
N THR A 210 0.40 -6.45 -3.59
CA THR A 210 -0.62 -7.40 -3.07
C THR A 210 -1.38 -6.81 -1.89
N LEU A 211 -0.70 -6.09 -1.00
CA LEU A 211 -1.31 -5.44 0.16
C LEU A 211 -2.28 -4.32 -0.26
N GLU A 212 -1.89 -3.47 -1.21
CA GLU A 212 -2.76 -2.42 -1.74
C GLU A 212 -3.99 -2.99 -2.46
N TYR A 213 -3.85 -4.10 -3.19
CA TYR A 213 -4.99 -4.81 -3.76
C TYR A 213 -5.98 -5.27 -2.70
N ARG A 214 -5.50 -5.87 -1.61
CA ARG A 214 -6.36 -6.31 -0.50
C ARG A 214 -7.06 -5.12 0.17
N ILE A 215 -6.39 -3.97 0.27
CA ILE A 215 -7.02 -2.74 0.77
C ILE A 215 -8.13 -2.27 -0.17
N ILE A 216 -7.87 -2.25 -1.48
CA ILE A 216 -8.89 -1.87 -2.48
C ILE A 216 -10.08 -2.82 -2.43
N GLU A 217 -9.85 -4.12 -2.34
CA GLU A 217 -10.89 -5.14 -2.19
C GLU A 217 -11.75 -4.88 -0.93
N ALA A 218 -11.11 -4.64 0.21
CA ALA A 218 -11.81 -4.30 1.44
C ALA A 218 -12.59 -2.98 1.34
N LEU A 219 -12.04 -1.97 0.66
CA LEU A 219 -12.76 -0.71 0.39
C LEU A 219 -13.99 -0.95 -0.48
N VAL A 220 -13.88 -1.77 -1.52
CA VAL A 220 -15.04 -2.12 -2.37
C VAL A 220 -16.11 -2.85 -1.58
N GLN A 221 -15.74 -3.68 -0.61
CA GLN A 221 -16.68 -4.40 0.25
C GLN A 221 -17.40 -3.50 1.27
N HIS A 222 -16.78 -2.40 1.69
CA HIS A 222 -17.27 -1.65 2.85
C HIS A 222 -17.63 -0.19 2.55
N ALA A 223 -17.05 0.45 1.52
CA ALA A 223 -17.37 1.81 1.14
C ALA A 223 -18.71 1.91 0.40
N LYS A 224 -19.32 3.09 0.38
CA LYS A 224 -20.54 3.38 -0.39
C LYS A 224 -20.32 3.15 -1.88
N GLN A 225 -19.22 3.68 -2.39
CA GLN A 225 -18.80 3.58 -3.80
C GLN A 225 -17.28 3.62 -3.91
N VAL A 226 -16.70 2.84 -4.82
CA VAL A 226 -15.29 2.90 -5.17
C VAL A 226 -15.14 3.10 -6.67
N THR A 227 -14.34 4.09 -7.05
CA THR A 227 -14.01 4.40 -8.45
C THR A 227 -12.50 4.35 -8.64
N VAL A 228 -12.00 3.49 -9.52
CA VAL A 228 -10.57 3.35 -9.81
C VAL A 228 -10.26 3.87 -11.21
N LEU A 229 -9.27 4.75 -11.31
CA LEU A 229 -8.77 5.28 -12.58
C LEU A 229 -7.55 4.50 -13.03
N LEU A 230 -7.62 3.88 -14.21
CA LEU A 230 -6.56 3.06 -14.75
C LEU A 230 -6.05 3.60 -16.08
N THR A 231 -4.72 3.71 -16.17
CA THR A 231 -4.06 4.07 -17.43
C THR A 231 -3.75 2.79 -18.20
N THR A 232 -4.58 2.48 -19.19
CA THR A 232 -4.42 1.32 -20.06
C THR A 232 -5.09 1.57 -21.40
N ASP A 233 -4.72 0.82 -22.41
CA ASP A 233 -5.37 0.79 -23.73
C ASP A 233 -6.40 -0.35 -23.86
N GLY A 234 -6.61 -1.09 -22.77
CA GLY A 234 -7.51 -2.25 -22.76
C GLY A 234 -6.92 -3.49 -23.43
N SER A 235 -5.68 -3.44 -23.90
CA SER A 235 -5.04 -4.61 -24.51
C SER A 235 -4.58 -5.60 -23.43
N HIS A 236 -4.90 -6.88 -23.61
CA HIS A 236 -4.41 -7.97 -22.76
C HIS A 236 -3.15 -8.65 -23.33
N HIS A 237 -2.45 -7.98 -24.26
CA HIS A 237 -1.26 -8.57 -24.88
C HIS A 237 -0.11 -8.67 -23.87
N PRO A 238 0.59 -9.83 -23.77
CA PRO A 238 1.66 -10.05 -22.77
C PRO A 238 2.82 -9.05 -22.87
N PHE A 239 3.04 -8.44 -24.03
CA PHE A 239 4.06 -7.42 -24.27
C PHE A 239 3.51 -5.99 -24.33
N SER A 240 2.25 -5.77 -23.89
CA SER A 240 1.69 -4.42 -23.80
C SER A 240 2.44 -3.59 -22.78
N LEU A 241 2.68 -2.31 -23.08
CA LEU A 241 3.18 -1.33 -22.15
C LEU A 241 2.26 -1.17 -20.92
N PHE A 242 0.99 -1.54 -21.05
CA PHE A 242 -0.04 -1.45 -20.03
C PHE A 242 -0.36 -2.78 -19.36
N ARG A 243 0.49 -3.82 -19.51
CA ARG A 243 0.23 -5.15 -18.94
C ARG A 243 -0.14 -5.11 -17.47
N LYS A 244 0.64 -4.38 -16.65
CA LYS A 244 0.39 -4.26 -15.20
C LYS A 244 -0.97 -3.65 -14.90
N SER A 245 -1.35 -2.57 -15.60
CA SER A 245 -2.67 -1.95 -15.42
C SER A 245 -3.82 -2.83 -15.92
N SER A 246 -3.58 -3.66 -16.94
CA SER A 246 -4.56 -4.63 -17.44
C SER A 246 -4.73 -5.82 -16.49
N GLU A 247 -3.68 -6.24 -15.80
CA GLU A 247 -3.74 -7.23 -14.71
C GLU A 247 -4.62 -6.71 -13.56
N VAL A 248 -4.53 -5.41 -13.22
CA VAL A 248 -5.42 -4.75 -12.23
C VAL A 248 -6.88 -4.90 -12.63
N LEU A 249 -7.21 -4.68 -13.90
CA LEU A 249 -8.58 -4.84 -14.41
C LEU A 249 -9.05 -6.29 -14.29
N SER A 250 -8.23 -7.27 -14.66
CA SER A 250 -8.62 -8.68 -14.61
C SER A 250 -8.87 -9.14 -13.18
N VAL A 251 -8.03 -8.75 -12.23
CA VAL A 251 -8.22 -9.06 -10.80
C VAL A 251 -9.49 -8.39 -10.26
N SER A 252 -9.73 -7.13 -10.62
CA SER A 252 -10.95 -6.41 -10.21
C SER A 252 -12.23 -7.09 -10.73
N TYR A 253 -12.23 -7.63 -11.94
CA TYR A 253 -13.38 -8.34 -12.51
C TYR A 253 -13.58 -9.76 -11.96
N THR A 254 -12.52 -10.43 -11.51
CA THR A 254 -12.60 -11.80 -10.98
C THR A 254 -12.92 -11.87 -9.51
N HIS A 255 -12.51 -10.91 -8.70
CA HIS A 255 -12.73 -10.88 -7.25
C HIS A 255 -13.95 -10.06 -6.81
N LEU A 256 -14.55 -9.27 -7.70
CA LEU A 256 -15.67 -8.36 -7.38
C LEU A 256 -17.01 -8.83 -7.97
N ARG A 257 -17.07 -10.06 -8.48
CA ARG A 257 -18.32 -10.79 -8.78
C ARG A 257 -18.61 -11.74 -7.63
#